data_d17277ecb2ebad921b77f25faa13fc46
#
_entry.id   d17277ecb2ebad921b77f25faa13fc46
#
_cell.length_a   1.000
_cell.length_b   1.000
_cell.length_c   1.000
_cell.angle_alpha   90.00
_cell.angle_beta   90.00
_cell.angle_gamma   90.00
#
_symmetry.space_group_name_H-M   'P 1'
#
loop_
_entity.id
_entity.type
_entity.pdbx_description
1 polymer ?
#
loop_
_entity_poly.entity_id
_entity_poly.type
_entity_poly.pdbx_seq_one_letter_code
_entity_poly.pdbx_strand_id
1 'polypeptide(L)'
;VAKIAWLIPPLMEGSGGHRTILQHAFALEARGHECALYIEGTAPSKKSAIKQIEVMFGYCFANAVYGWENIKPADLAMATMWYTAAIVRSLPFPCLKMYFVQDYEPYFYPMGDNYLMAESSYTYGLTPVTIGRWLSHELKKRFNIESYYFEFGADLSVYKPLPNIEKELAVCFIYQPGKPRRCARIGLEALSIVKHKMPEVKIYLYGSQEKGHIGFEHEHLGLLNLHDCNALYNRSAVGLCLSSSNPSRIPFEMMAAGLPLVEMWRENTLYDLPVEAVMLCLSTPEAIAEGILTLLQDEQQRIQMGKAAAAFMSERPLSIETNRFVEVTEIELRGKSSSNDTPERIYTKGPIVSGLRVGTLLPALHQQLRTSLKGYVYSLHPLLRCPILWGARIARRIVQWFLKK
;
A
#
# COMPACT_ATOMS: atom_id res chain seq x y z
N VAL A 1 11.02 30.43 -8.08
CA VAL A 1 10.75 29.44 -9.14
C VAL A 1 11.98 28.58 -9.32
N ALA A 2 11.82 27.26 -9.25
CA ALA A 2 12.90 26.28 -9.47
C ALA A 2 12.44 25.24 -10.51
N LYS A 3 13.40 24.69 -11.25
CA LYS A 3 13.17 23.57 -12.18
C LYS A 3 13.41 22.27 -11.43
N ILE A 4 12.43 21.38 -11.43
CA ILE A 4 12.45 20.12 -10.67
C ILE A 4 12.24 18.96 -11.63
N ALA A 5 13.24 18.07 -11.72
CA ALA A 5 13.19 16.85 -12.51
C ALA A 5 12.71 15.68 -11.67
N TRP A 6 11.61 15.04 -12.06
CA TRP A 6 11.06 13.85 -11.40
C TRP A 6 11.37 12.60 -12.24
N LEU A 7 12.00 11.61 -11.63
CA LEU A 7 12.23 10.31 -12.26
C LEU A 7 11.18 9.32 -11.75
N ILE A 8 10.30 8.89 -12.64
CA ILE A 8 9.08 8.15 -12.32
C ILE A 8 9.13 6.76 -12.97
N PRO A 9 8.73 5.68 -12.25
CA PRO A 9 8.61 4.35 -12.83
C PRO A 9 7.54 4.29 -13.95
N PRO A 10 7.44 3.16 -14.70
CA PRO A 10 6.44 3.01 -15.76
C PRO A 10 5.04 3.25 -15.23
N LEU A 11 4.23 4.06 -15.92
CA LEU A 11 2.88 4.40 -15.48
C LEU A 11 2.02 3.13 -15.36
N MET A 12 1.33 3.02 -14.22
CA MET A 12 0.43 1.91 -13.91
C MET A 12 -0.92 2.46 -13.46
N GLU A 13 -1.96 2.17 -14.21
CA GLU A 13 -3.33 2.57 -13.89
C GLU A 13 -3.78 2.03 -12.52
N GLY A 14 -4.47 2.85 -11.73
CA GLY A 14 -4.92 2.49 -10.38
C GLY A 14 -3.80 2.43 -9.33
N SER A 15 -2.56 2.80 -9.67
CA SER A 15 -1.45 2.81 -8.72
C SER A 15 -1.52 3.99 -7.75
N GLY A 16 -1.72 3.68 -6.45
CA GLY A 16 -1.66 4.69 -5.39
C GLY A 16 -0.29 5.38 -5.28
N GLY A 17 0.81 4.67 -5.55
CA GLY A 17 2.15 5.23 -5.54
C GLY A 17 2.34 6.30 -6.62
N HIS A 18 1.89 6.04 -7.86
CA HIS A 18 1.92 7.04 -8.93
C HIS A 18 1.03 8.24 -8.60
N ARG A 19 -0.18 7.99 -8.09
CA ARG A 19 -1.06 9.09 -7.65
C ARG A 19 -0.37 9.97 -6.62
N THR A 20 0.29 9.37 -5.64
CA THR A 20 1.03 10.12 -4.60
C THR A 20 2.16 10.97 -5.22
N ILE A 21 2.98 10.42 -6.11
CA ILE A 21 4.05 11.17 -6.80
C ILE A 21 3.44 12.37 -7.54
N LEU A 22 2.41 12.13 -8.35
CA LEU A 22 1.80 13.16 -9.19
C LEU A 22 1.11 14.24 -8.35
N GLN A 23 0.46 13.89 -7.24
CA GLN A 23 -0.11 14.87 -6.29
C GLN A 23 0.95 15.84 -5.76
N HIS A 24 2.12 15.34 -5.39
CA HIS A 24 3.19 16.17 -4.83
C HIS A 24 3.90 16.99 -5.90
N ALA A 25 4.12 16.44 -7.09
CA ALA A 25 4.63 17.20 -8.23
C ALA A 25 3.67 18.32 -8.63
N PHE A 26 2.36 18.05 -8.68
CA PHE A 26 1.33 19.03 -8.98
C PHE A 26 1.26 20.13 -7.91
N ALA A 27 1.44 19.80 -6.64
CA ALA A 27 1.48 20.80 -5.56
C ALA A 27 2.69 21.75 -5.69
N LEU A 28 3.84 21.26 -6.17
CA LEU A 28 5.00 22.11 -6.49
C LEU A 28 4.72 23.05 -7.67
N GLU A 29 4.05 22.57 -8.73
CA GLU A 29 3.63 23.45 -9.85
C GLU A 29 2.63 24.49 -9.38
N ALA A 30 1.67 24.14 -8.53
CA ALA A 30 0.73 25.10 -7.96
C ALA A 30 1.42 26.18 -7.11
N ARG A 31 2.62 25.91 -6.60
CA ARG A 31 3.46 26.88 -5.88
C ARG A 31 4.35 27.72 -6.82
N GLY A 32 4.31 27.44 -8.12
CA GLY A 32 5.04 28.19 -9.15
C GLY A 32 6.38 27.58 -9.56
N HIS A 33 6.72 26.36 -9.12
CA HIS A 33 7.87 25.63 -9.62
C HIS A 33 7.58 24.98 -10.99
N GLU A 34 8.61 24.70 -11.77
CA GLU A 34 8.50 24.00 -13.05
C GLU A 34 8.86 22.54 -12.87
N CYS A 35 7.88 21.63 -12.92
CA CYS A 35 8.13 20.20 -12.84
C CYS A 35 8.27 19.58 -14.24
N ALA A 36 9.35 18.80 -14.46
CA ALA A 36 9.55 17.96 -15.61
C ALA A 36 9.51 16.48 -15.20
N LEU A 37 8.54 15.74 -15.72
CA LEU A 37 8.32 14.33 -15.39
C LEU A 37 9.00 13.43 -16.42
N TYR A 38 10.00 12.66 -16.00
CA TYR A 38 10.72 11.69 -16.81
C TYR A 38 10.25 10.28 -16.44
N ILE A 39 9.44 9.68 -17.31
CA ILE A 39 8.79 8.38 -17.08
C ILE A 39 9.66 7.27 -17.68
N GLU A 40 9.86 6.19 -16.92
CA GLU A 40 10.58 5.01 -17.43
C GLU A 40 9.91 4.40 -18.65
N GLY A 41 10.72 4.00 -19.63
CA GLY A 41 10.29 3.29 -20.82
C GLY A 41 10.19 4.17 -22.06
N THR A 42 9.49 3.68 -23.05
CA THR A 42 9.25 4.36 -24.33
C THR A 42 7.77 4.72 -24.45
N ALA A 43 7.49 5.79 -25.18
CA ALA A 43 6.11 6.22 -25.43
C ALA A 43 5.31 5.07 -26.07
N PRO A 44 4.24 4.56 -25.41
CA PRO A 44 3.42 3.54 -26.01
C PRO A 44 2.58 4.18 -27.13
N SER A 45 2.81 3.75 -28.36
CA SER A 45 2.13 4.23 -29.55
C SER A 45 2.18 5.77 -29.72
N LYS A 46 1.17 6.39 -30.25
CA LYS A 46 1.12 7.84 -30.54
C LYS A 46 0.70 8.74 -29.37
N LYS A 47 0.49 8.20 -28.15
CA LYS A 47 0.03 8.99 -26.99
C LYS A 47 1.24 9.63 -26.29
N SER A 48 1.17 10.93 -26.04
CA SER A 48 2.18 11.62 -25.22
C SER A 48 2.08 11.20 -23.74
N ALA A 49 3.19 11.30 -23.02
CA ALA A 49 3.23 11.08 -21.58
C ALA A 49 2.22 11.97 -20.83
N ILE A 50 2.11 13.23 -21.24
CA ILE A 50 1.15 14.20 -20.68
C ILE A 50 -0.28 13.66 -20.76
N LYS A 51 -0.69 13.17 -21.95
CA LYS A 51 -2.05 12.67 -22.16
C LYS A 51 -2.32 11.39 -21.36
N GLN A 52 -1.33 10.54 -21.19
CA GLN A 52 -1.49 9.33 -20.37
C GLN A 52 -1.65 9.66 -18.88
N ILE A 53 -0.87 10.58 -18.35
CA ILE A 53 -1.02 11.04 -16.97
C ILE A 53 -2.41 11.63 -16.77
N GLU A 54 -2.88 12.49 -17.67
CA GLU A 54 -4.20 13.08 -17.62
C GLU A 54 -5.31 12.01 -17.60
N VAL A 55 -5.24 11.05 -18.50
CA VAL A 55 -6.26 9.98 -18.63
C VAL A 55 -6.26 9.03 -17.42
N MET A 56 -5.07 8.63 -16.94
CA MET A 56 -4.96 7.64 -15.85
C MET A 56 -5.17 8.24 -14.46
N PHE A 57 -4.80 9.51 -14.25
CA PHE A 57 -4.70 10.09 -12.92
C PHE A 57 -5.42 11.43 -12.77
N GLY A 58 -5.83 12.06 -13.86
CA GLY A 58 -6.54 13.35 -13.85
C GLY A 58 -5.64 14.57 -13.63
N TYR A 59 -4.31 14.44 -13.73
CA TYR A 59 -3.36 15.54 -13.58
C TYR A 59 -2.87 16.03 -14.94
N CYS A 60 -2.80 17.37 -15.12
CA CYS A 60 -2.24 18.02 -16.30
C CYS A 60 -0.88 18.64 -15.94
N PHE A 61 0.18 18.21 -16.61
CA PHE A 61 1.53 18.75 -16.47
C PHE A 61 1.97 19.39 -17.78
N ALA A 62 2.75 20.48 -17.70
CA ALA A 62 3.30 21.13 -18.89
C ALA A 62 4.42 20.29 -19.53
N ASN A 63 5.20 19.55 -18.72
CA ASN A 63 6.39 18.83 -19.15
C ASN A 63 6.37 17.39 -18.62
N ALA A 64 6.03 16.44 -19.49
CA ALA A 64 6.19 15.01 -19.21
C ALA A 64 6.67 14.29 -20.47
N VAL A 65 7.70 13.44 -20.32
CA VAL A 65 8.30 12.69 -21.40
C VAL A 65 8.64 11.27 -20.97
N TYR A 66 8.72 10.34 -21.92
CA TYR A 66 9.28 9.02 -21.70
C TYR A 66 10.79 9.00 -21.94
N GLY A 67 11.48 8.17 -21.17
CA GLY A 67 12.92 7.98 -21.24
C GLY A 67 13.71 8.84 -20.25
N TRP A 68 14.86 8.33 -19.86
CA TRP A 68 15.78 8.95 -18.91
C TRP A 68 17.12 9.35 -19.55
N GLU A 69 17.25 9.17 -20.88
CA GLU A 69 18.50 9.39 -21.62
C GLU A 69 18.85 10.87 -21.76
N ASN A 70 17.82 11.74 -21.70
CA ASN A 70 17.97 13.17 -21.96
C ASN A 70 17.36 14.02 -20.84
N ILE A 71 17.70 13.72 -19.59
CA ILE A 71 17.27 14.54 -18.44
C ILE A 71 17.97 15.89 -18.55
N LYS A 72 17.18 16.95 -18.65
CA LYS A 72 17.69 18.32 -18.76
C LYS A 72 18.19 18.82 -17.41
N PRO A 73 19.18 19.75 -17.40
CA PRO A 73 19.60 20.41 -16.17
C PRO A 73 18.44 21.02 -15.40
N ALA A 74 18.43 20.77 -14.10
CA ALA A 74 17.38 21.23 -13.18
C ALA A 74 18.05 21.71 -11.87
N ASP A 75 17.32 22.48 -11.09
CA ASP A 75 17.79 22.94 -9.76
C ASP A 75 17.71 21.80 -8.73
N LEU A 76 16.73 20.89 -8.91
CA LEU A 76 16.52 19.73 -8.07
C LEU A 76 16.12 18.52 -8.92
N ALA A 77 16.67 17.35 -8.60
CA ALA A 77 16.26 16.07 -9.14
C ALA A 77 15.66 15.18 -8.03
N MET A 78 14.45 14.65 -8.28
CA MET A 78 13.68 13.84 -7.35
C MET A 78 13.64 12.38 -7.82
N ALA A 79 14.27 11.48 -7.06
CA ALA A 79 14.10 10.04 -7.22
C ALA A 79 12.78 9.58 -6.57
N THR A 80 12.13 8.57 -7.14
CA THR A 80 10.84 8.05 -6.61
C THR A 80 10.83 6.53 -6.38
N MET A 81 11.91 5.85 -6.80
CA MET A 81 12.17 4.43 -6.59
C MET A 81 13.68 4.20 -6.40
N TRP A 82 14.06 3.10 -5.76
CA TRP A 82 15.46 2.80 -5.46
C TRP A 82 16.39 2.86 -6.69
N TYR A 83 15.95 2.34 -7.82
CA TYR A 83 16.75 2.36 -9.05
C TYR A 83 16.80 3.74 -9.72
N THR A 84 15.76 4.57 -9.53
CA THR A 84 15.81 5.98 -9.95
C THR A 84 16.78 6.79 -9.08
N ALA A 85 16.97 6.40 -7.81
CA ALA A 85 17.98 7.03 -6.94
C ALA A 85 19.41 6.85 -7.50
N ALA A 86 19.72 5.70 -8.07
CA ALA A 86 21.01 5.45 -8.72
C ALA A 86 21.21 6.39 -9.94
N ILE A 87 20.17 6.65 -10.73
CA ILE A 87 20.22 7.56 -11.87
C ILE A 87 20.39 9.00 -11.40
N VAL A 88 19.57 9.44 -10.43
CA VAL A 88 19.67 10.80 -9.86
C VAL A 88 21.04 11.06 -9.26
N ARG A 89 21.62 10.07 -8.55
CA ARG A 89 22.99 10.16 -8.04
C ARG A 89 24.01 10.48 -9.16
N SER A 90 23.82 9.88 -10.32
CA SER A 90 24.78 9.89 -11.44
C SER A 90 24.54 10.99 -12.47
N LEU A 91 23.59 11.92 -12.23
CA LEU A 91 23.31 13.01 -13.15
C LEU A 91 24.57 13.85 -13.42
N PRO A 92 24.86 14.19 -14.70
CA PRO A 92 26.12 14.82 -15.10
C PRO A 92 26.16 16.34 -14.85
N PHE A 93 25.13 16.90 -14.24
CA PHE A 93 25.03 18.33 -13.93
C PHE A 93 24.80 18.55 -12.42
N PRO A 94 25.25 19.70 -11.89
CA PRO A 94 25.03 20.05 -10.50
C PRO A 94 23.54 20.33 -10.23
N CYS A 95 22.97 19.67 -9.25
CA CYS A 95 21.61 19.91 -8.74
C CYS A 95 21.48 19.39 -7.32
N LEU A 96 20.45 19.85 -6.60
CA LEU A 96 20.02 19.19 -5.38
C LEU A 96 19.44 17.83 -5.73
N LYS A 97 19.68 16.85 -4.88
CA LYS A 97 19.26 15.46 -5.12
C LYS A 97 18.42 14.99 -3.94
N MET A 98 17.14 14.75 -4.19
CA MET A 98 16.21 14.27 -3.18
C MET A 98 15.65 12.90 -3.56
N TYR A 99 15.21 12.15 -2.55
CA TYR A 99 14.56 10.86 -2.71
C TYR A 99 13.19 10.89 -2.03
N PHE A 100 12.12 10.82 -2.81
CA PHE A 100 10.74 10.69 -2.35
C PHE A 100 10.46 9.25 -1.99
N VAL A 101 10.59 8.90 -0.71
CA VAL A 101 10.52 7.53 -0.20
C VAL A 101 9.09 7.20 0.23
N GLN A 102 8.42 6.32 -0.52
CA GLN A 102 7.03 5.92 -0.24
C GLN A 102 6.91 4.62 0.55
N ASP A 103 7.96 3.81 0.55
CA ASP A 103 7.99 2.52 1.26
C ASP A 103 9.45 2.16 1.61
N TYR A 104 9.64 1.18 2.46
CA TYR A 104 10.94 0.52 2.60
C TYR A 104 11.07 -0.51 1.47
N GLU A 105 11.56 -0.04 0.33
CA GLU A 105 11.52 -0.76 -0.94
C GLU A 105 12.27 -2.09 -0.98
N PRO A 106 13.31 -2.34 -0.14
CA PRO A 106 13.87 -3.69 -0.01
C PRO A 106 12.82 -4.76 0.30
N TYR A 107 11.76 -4.42 1.03
CA TYR A 107 10.68 -5.37 1.34
C TYR A 107 9.79 -5.75 0.15
N PHE A 108 10.03 -5.17 -1.03
CA PHE A 108 9.34 -5.60 -2.25
C PHE A 108 9.95 -6.88 -2.85
N TYR A 109 11.14 -7.25 -2.40
CA TYR A 109 11.93 -8.36 -2.93
C TYR A 109 12.25 -9.39 -1.84
N PRO A 110 12.41 -10.67 -2.21
CA PRO A 110 13.05 -11.63 -1.33
C PRO A 110 14.52 -11.22 -1.12
N MET A 111 15.12 -11.68 -0.01
CA MET A 111 16.54 -11.44 0.24
C MET A 111 17.39 -11.91 -0.95
N GLY A 112 18.17 -10.99 -1.52
CA GLY A 112 18.98 -11.19 -2.73
C GLY A 112 19.42 -9.86 -3.33
N ASP A 113 19.89 -9.88 -4.58
CA ASP A 113 20.49 -8.72 -5.25
C ASP A 113 19.58 -7.48 -5.23
N ASN A 114 18.33 -7.63 -5.64
CA ASN A 114 17.38 -6.51 -5.67
C ASN A 114 17.10 -5.94 -4.29
N TYR A 115 17.01 -6.80 -3.25
CA TYR A 115 16.88 -6.36 -1.86
C TYR A 115 18.07 -5.51 -1.44
N LEU A 116 19.29 -6.01 -1.67
CA LEU A 116 20.53 -5.33 -1.27
C LEU A 116 20.75 -4.04 -2.06
N MET A 117 20.45 -4.02 -3.35
CA MET A 117 20.54 -2.82 -4.18
C MET A 117 19.52 -1.76 -3.75
N ALA A 118 18.28 -2.16 -3.46
CA ALA A 118 17.25 -1.25 -2.95
C ALA A 118 17.67 -0.68 -1.57
N GLU A 119 18.22 -1.51 -0.69
CA GLU A 119 18.72 -1.09 0.61
C GLU A 119 19.88 -0.08 0.47
N SER A 120 20.82 -0.37 -0.43
CA SER A 120 21.97 0.52 -0.70
C SER A 120 21.55 1.88 -1.24
N SER A 121 20.40 2.00 -1.92
CA SER A 121 19.94 3.26 -2.51
C SER A 121 19.75 4.37 -1.50
N TYR A 122 19.41 4.04 -0.27
CA TYR A 122 19.27 5.04 0.81
C TYR A 122 20.60 5.69 1.19
N THR A 123 21.74 5.02 0.96
CA THR A 123 23.07 5.53 1.27
C THR A 123 23.74 6.31 0.14
N TYR A 124 23.02 6.61 -0.95
CA TYR A 124 23.57 7.29 -2.13
C TYR A 124 23.78 8.80 -1.95
N GLY A 125 23.47 9.36 -0.79
CA GLY A 125 23.67 10.78 -0.49
C GLY A 125 22.58 11.69 -1.03
N LEU A 126 21.39 11.15 -1.37
CA LEU A 126 20.21 11.95 -1.66
C LEU A 126 19.53 12.35 -0.35
N THR A 127 18.94 13.54 -0.28
CA THR A 127 18.12 13.95 0.87
C THR A 127 16.78 13.22 0.83
N PRO A 128 16.46 12.31 1.79
CA PRO A 128 15.21 11.60 1.77
C PRO A 128 14.07 12.45 2.31
N VAL A 129 12.90 12.34 1.66
CA VAL A 129 11.62 12.79 2.20
C VAL A 129 10.65 11.62 2.19
N THR A 130 10.14 11.25 3.36
CA THR A 130 9.35 10.02 3.53
C THR A 130 7.87 10.32 3.73
N ILE A 131 7.01 9.44 3.21
CA ILE A 131 5.62 9.42 3.61
C ILE A 131 5.46 8.57 4.86
N GLY A 132 4.93 9.20 5.91
CA GLY A 132 4.78 8.60 7.23
C GLY A 132 6.05 8.68 8.10
N ARG A 133 5.80 8.58 9.38
CA ARG A 133 6.81 8.67 10.45
C ARG A 133 7.69 7.43 10.52
N TRP A 134 7.10 6.25 10.26
CA TRP A 134 7.83 4.99 10.35
C TRP A 134 9.05 4.95 9.42
N LEU A 135 8.90 5.36 8.17
CA LEU A 135 10.01 5.33 7.20
C LEU A 135 11.18 6.23 7.66
N SER A 136 10.89 7.41 8.18
CA SER A 136 11.91 8.31 8.74
C SER A 136 12.64 7.63 9.89
N HIS A 137 11.90 7.04 10.84
CA HIS A 137 12.48 6.25 11.93
C HIS A 137 13.35 5.09 11.40
N GLU A 138 12.88 4.35 10.41
CA GLU A 138 13.57 3.17 9.88
C GLU A 138 14.88 3.55 9.17
N LEU A 139 14.89 4.64 8.40
CA LEU A 139 16.11 5.16 7.76
C LEU A 139 17.13 5.63 8.81
N LYS A 140 16.68 6.31 9.85
CA LYS A 140 17.55 6.73 10.98
C LYS A 140 18.13 5.53 11.71
N LYS A 141 17.28 4.56 12.05
CA LYS A 141 17.66 3.35 12.80
C LYS A 141 18.65 2.47 12.06
N ARG A 142 18.43 2.24 10.75
CA ARG A 142 19.25 1.30 9.95
C ARG A 142 20.51 1.93 9.40
N PHE A 143 20.45 3.17 8.96
CA PHE A 143 21.53 3.81 8.19
C PHE A 143 22.08 5.07 8.86
N ASN A 144 21.52 5.50 9.99
CA ASN A 144 21.82 6.78 10.64
C ASN A 144 21.63 7.99 9.70
N ILE A 145 20.61 7.91 8.83
CA ILE A 145 20.27 8.95 7.86
C ILE A 145 19.11 9.77 8.41
N GLU A 146 19.28 11.09 8.49
CA GLU A 146 18.19 12.01 8.76
C GLU A 146 17.33 12.17 7.50
N SER A 147 16.03 12.23 7.70
CA SER A 147 15.06 12.42 6.61
C SER A 147 13.99 13.40 7.04
N TYR A 148 13.45 14.12 6.07
CA TYR A 148 12.18 14.79 6.26
C TYR A 148 11.04 13.79 6.21
N TYR A 149 9.95 14.10 6.89
CA TYR A 149 8.71 13.33 6.73
C TYR A 149 7.48 14.23 6.69
N PHE A 150 6.43 13.71 6.12
CA PHE A 150 5.08 14.24 6.20
C PHE A 150 4.11 13.13 6.57
N GLU A 151 3.05 13.48 7.28
CA GLU A 151 2.05 12.52 7.73
C GLU A 151 1.08 12.16 6.60
N PHE A 152 0.44 11.01 6.73
CA PHE A 152 -0.59 10.58 5.78
C PHE A 152 -1.82 11.47 5.87
N GLY A 153 -2.19 12.09 4.77
CA GLY A 153 -3.45 12.80 4.57
C GLY A 153 -4.43 12.00 3.72
N ALA A 154 -5.68 12.45 3.69
CA ALA A 154 -6.70 11.96 2.78
C ALA A 154 -7.43 13.10 2.09
N ASP A 155 -7.98 12.83 0.90
CA ASP A 155 -8.87 13.76 0.22
C ASP A 155 -10.25 13.75 0.92
N LEU A 156 -10.44 14.69 1.86
CA LEU A 156 -11.66 14.78 2.65
C LEU A 156 -12.88 15.31 1.85
N SER A 157 -12.67 15.76 0.62
CA SER A 157 -13.80 16.04 -0.28
C SER A 157 -14.46 14.75 -0.77
N VAL A 158 -13.65 13.70 -0.92
CA VAL A 158 -14.06 12.35 -1.36
C VAL A 158 -14.34 11.45 -0.17
N TYR A 159 -13.34 11.26 0.72
CA TYR A 159 -13.43 10.33 1.84
C TYR A 159 -13.99 11.02 3.08
N LYS A 160 -15.21 10.68 3.42
CA LYS A 160 -15.96 11.25 4.55
C LYS A 160 -17.12 10.35 4.94
N PRO A 161 -17.64 10.47 6.18
CA PRO A 161 -18.88 9.82 6.57
C PRO A 161 -20.05 10.30 5.68
N LEU A 162 -20.88 9.35 5.23
CA LEU A 162 -22.07 9.57 4.41
C LEU A 162 -23.33 9.20 5.23
N PRO A 163 -24.12 10.18 5.70
CA PRO A 163 -25.20 9.91 6.64
C PRO A 163 -26.36 9.08 6.08
N ASN A 164 -26.46 9.00 4.75
CA ASN A 164 -27.57 8.32 4.08
C ASN A 164 -27.23 6.88 3.64
N ILE A 165 -26.06 6.37 4.00
CA ILE A 165 -25.67 4.99 3.71
C ILE A 165 -25.89 4.14 4.96
N GLU A 166 -26.76 3.16 4.85
CA GLU A 166 -26.99 2.17 5.90
C GLU A 166 -25.77 1.23 6.01
N LYS A 167 -25.31 1.03 7.25
CA LYS A 167 -24.19 0.10 7.50
C LYS A 167 -24.68 -1.34 7.47
N GLU A 168 -23.96 -2.15 6.73
CA GLU A 168 -24.16 -3.59 6.66
C GLU A 168 -23.22 -4.32 7.64
N LEU A 169 -23.63 -5.48 8.12
CA LEU A 169 -22.75 -6.38 8.84
C LEU A 169 -21.75 -7.00 7.85
N ALA A 170 -20.76 -6.20 7.48
CA ALA A 170 -19.83 -6.50 6.41
C ALA A 170 -18.38 -6.12 6.74
N VAL A 171 -17.44 -6.89 6.17
CA VAL A 171 -16.00 -6.57 6.17
C VAL A 171 -15.57 -6.26 4.76
N CYS A 172 -14.94 -5.11 4.53
CA CYS A 172 -14.27 -4.83 3.28
C CYS A 172 -12.75 -5.04 3.40
N PHE A 173 -12.16 -5.76 2.47
CA PHE A 173 -10.74 -6.08 2.44
C PHE A 173 -10.10 -5.64 1.13
N ILE A 174 -9.03 -4.85 1.25
CA ILE A 174 -8.20 -4.49 0.08
C ILE A 174 -7.41 -5.70 -0.38
N TYR A 175 -7.95 -6.41 -1.37
CA TYR A 175 -7.42 -7.66 -1.89
C TYR A 175 -6.51 -7.40 -3.09
N GLN A 176 -5.19 -7.50 -2.87
CA GLN A 176 -4.16 -7.27 -3.88
C GLN A 176 -3.15 -8.44 -3.91
N PRO A 177 -3.53 -9.62 -4.43
CA PRO A 177 -2.70 -10.83 -4.38
C PRO A 177 -1.38 -10.68 -5.14
N GLY A 178 -1.31 -9.84 -6.16
CA GLY A 178 -0.08 -9.51 -6.90
C GLY A 178 0.92 -8.67 -6.10
N LYS A 179 0.57 -8.19 -4.89
CA LYS A 179 1.46 -7.42 -4.02
C LYS A 179 1.71 -8.17 -2.70
N PRO A 180 2.79 -8.97 -2.58
CA PRO A 180 3.04 -9.81 -1.40
C PRO A 180 2.98 -9.05 -0.07
N ARG A 181 3.46 -7.80 -0.04
CA ARG A 181 3.43 -6.94 1.16
C ARG A 181 2.02 -6.58 1.66
N ARG A 182 0.98 -6.81 0.86
CA ARG A 182 -0.44 -6.61 1.24
C ARG A 182 -1.08 -7.85 1.85
N CYS A 183 -0.31 -8.90 2.09
CA CYS A 183 -0.65 -10.06 2.90
C CYS A 183 -2.02 -10.69 2.55
N ALA A 184 -2.37 -10.73 1.24
CA ALA A 184 -3.67 -11.20 0.77
C ALA A 184 -4.04 -12.60 1.32
N ARG A 185 -3.06 -13.52 1.40
CA ARG A 185 -3.29 -14.86 1.93
C ARG A 185 -3.69 -14.84 3.41
N ILE A 186 -2.94 -14.10 4.25
CA ILE A 186 -3.24 -13.98 5.69
C ILE A 186 -4.65 -13.39 5.89
N GLY A 187 -5.00 -12.36 5.10
CA GLY A 187 -6.32 -11.74 5.15
C GLY A 187 -7.43 -12.71 4.77
N LEU A 188 -7.27 -13.51 3.70
CA LEU A 188 -8.27 -14.50 3.30
C LEU A 188 -8.41 -15.63 4.34
N GLU A 189 -7.31 -16.09 4.93
CA GLU A 189 -7.37 -17.10 5.99
C GLU A 189 -8.13 -16.53 7.24
N ALA A 190 -7.86 -15.28 7.62
CA ALA A 190 -8.61 -14.63 8.70
C ALA A 190 -10.10 -14.49 8.38
N LEU A 191 -10.46 -14.03 7.17
CA LEU A 191 -11.84 -13.90 6.73
C LEU A 191 -12.57 -15.25 6.63
N SER A 192 -11.85 -16.31 6.30
CA SER A 192 -12.40 -17.69 6.34
C SER A 192 -12.80 -18.09 7.77
N ILE A 193 -11.99 -17.73 8.77
CA ILE A 193 -12.33 -17.96 10.19
C ILE A 193 -13.55 -17.13 10.58
N VAL A 194 -13.60 -15.85 10.19
CA VAL A 194 -14.75 -14.96 10.45
C VAL A 194 -16.02 -15.55 9.85
N LYS A 195 -15.99 -15.97 8.57
CA LYS A 195 -17.15 -16.56 7.88
C LYS A 195 -17.62 -17.88 8.52
N HIS A 196 -16.67 -18.66 9.06
CA HIS A 196 -17.02 -19.87 9.78
C HIS A 196 -17.72 -19.59 11.11
N LYS A 197 -17.30 -18.52 11.81
CA LYS A 197 -17.89 -18.12 13.12
C LYS A 197 -19.19 -17.33 12.98
N MET A 198 -19.29 -16.51 11.95
CA MET A 198 -20.42 -15.63 11.65
C MET A 198 -20.77 -15.75 10.15
N PRO A 199 -21.50 -16.81 9.74
CA PRO A 199 -21.81 -17.07 8.33
C PRO A 199 -22.58 -15.94 7.63
N GLU A 200 -23.35 -15.15 8.38
CA GLU A 200 -24.17 -14.05 7.90
C GLU A 200 -23.34 -12.81 7.50
N VAL A 201 -22.08 -12.69 7.92
CA VAL A 201 -21.22 -11.56 7.60
C VAL A 201 -20.94 -11.50 6.09
N LYS A 202 -21.19 -10.36 5.48
CA LYS A 202 -20.80 -10.12 4.09
C LYS A 202 -19.32 -9.81 3.99
N ILE A 203 -18.65 -10.35 2.98
CA ILE A 203 -17.23 -10.07 2.72
C ILE A 203 -17.12 -9.41 1.35
N TYR A 204 -16.57 -8.20 1.31
CA TYR A 204 -16.27 -7.44 0.09
C TYR A 204 -14.78 -7.44 -0.17
N LEU A 205 -14.36 -7.96 -1.32
CA LEU A 205 -12.98 -7.92 -1.79
C LEU A 205 -12.86 -6.92 -2.93
N TYR A 206 -11.90 -5.98 -2.85
CA TYR A 206 -11.72 -4.94 -3.85
C TYR A 206 -10.22 -4.60 -4.03
N GLY A 207 -9.89 -3.86 -5.09
CA GLY A 207 -8.53 -3.36 -5.34
C GLY A 207 -7.69 -4.22 -6.27
N SER A 208 -8.26 -5.28 -6.85
CA SER A 208 -7.65 -6.09 -7.91
C SER A 208 -8.71 -6.66 -8.83
N GLN A 209 -8.36 -6.88 -10.10
CA GLN A 209 -9.19 -7.66 -11.04
C GLN A 209 -8.95 -9.17 -10.92
N GLU A 210 -7.90 -9.59 -10.20
CA GLU A 210 -7.59 -10.99 -10.03
C GLU A 210 -8.64 -11.69 -9.15
N LYS A 211 -9.33 -12.66 -9.74
CA LYS A 211 -10.27 -13.54 -9.04
C LYS A 211 -9.56 -14.84 -8.69
N GLY A 212 -9.11 -14.98 -7.44
CA GLY A 212 -8.59 -16.23 -6.91
C GLY A 212 -9.71 -17.23 -6.61
N HIS A 213 -9.35 -18.52 -6.48
CA HIS A 213 -10.27 -19.50 -5.88
C HIS A 213 -10.30 -19.29 -4.36
N ILE A 214 -11.40 -18.73 -3.86
CA ILE A 214 -11.60 -18.39 -2.44
C ILE A 214 -12.71 -19.31 -1.91
N GLY A 215 -12.40 -20.05 -0.84
CA GLY A 215 -13.23 -21.13 -0.32
C GLY A 215 -14.42 -20.72 0.55
N PHE A 216 -14.81 -19.45 0.53
CA PHE A 216 -15.97 -18.91 1.26
C PHE A 216 -16.75 -17.93 0.41
N GLU A 217 -18.03 -17.70 0.77
CA GLU A 217 -18.89 -16.75 0.10
C GLU A 217 -18.38 -15.31 0.28
N HIS A 218 -18.23 -14.58 -0.81
CA HIS A 218 -17.75 -13.20 -0.87
C HIS A 218 -18.23 -12.52 -2.15
N GLU A 219 -18.20 -11.20 -2.13
CA GLU A 219 -18.40 -10.38 -3.32
C GLU A 219 -17.08 -9.75 -3.75
N HIS A 220 -16.66 -9.98 -4.99
CA HIS A 220 -15.46 -9.43 -5.58
C HIS A 220 -15.79 -8.21 -6.45
N LEU A 221 -15.45 -7.01 -5.96
CA LEU A 221 -15.82 -5.72 -6.55
C LEU A 221 -14.82 -5.21 -7.61
N GLY A 222 -13.67 -5.88 -7.77
CA GLY A 222 -12.65 -5.44 -8.72
C GLY A 222 -11.95 -4.15 -8.33
N LEU A 223 -11.61 -3.33 -9.32
CA LEU A 223 -11.07 -1.99 -9.12
C LEU A 223 -12.22 -1.00 -8.99
N LEU A 224 -12.22 -0.24 -7.91
CA LEU A 224 -13.20 0.80 -7.62
C LEU A 224 -12.59 2.19 -7.86
N ASN A 225 -13.40 3.15 -8.28
CA ASN A 225 -13.02 4.55 -8.25
C ASN A 225 -13.08 5.09 -6.81
N LEU A 226 -12.61 6.32 -6.60
CA LEU A 226 -12.50 6.89 -5.26
C LEU A 226 -13.85 7.07 -4.55
N HIS A 227 -14.90 7.44 -5.28
CA HIS A 227 -16.24 7.60 -4.73
C HIS A 227 -16.88 6.28 -4.36
N ASP A 228 -16.69 5.24 -5.19
CA ASP A 228 -17.15 3.88 -4.90
C ASP A 228 -16.40 3.27 -3.71
N CYS A 229 -15.10 3.56 -3.56
CA CYS A 229 -14.34 3.21 -2.36
C CYS A 229 -14.97 3.86 -1.11
N ASN A 230 -15.25 5.17 -1.15
CA ASN A 230 -15.89 5.85 -0.02
C ASN A 230 -17.27 5.28 0.31
N ALA A 231 -18.08 4.97 -0.70
CA ALA A 231 -19.39 4.33 -0.51
C ALA A 231 -19.24 2.94 0.13
N LEU A 232 -18.27 2.13 -0.32
CA LEU A 232 -17.95 0.83 0.27
C LEU A 232 -17.53 0.96 1.75
N TYR A 233 -16.67 1.93 2.07
CA TYR A 233 -16.21 2.15 3.44
C TYR A 233 -17.38 2.58 4.36
N ASN A 234 -18.26 3.41 3.86
CA ASN A 234 -19.44 3.86 4.62
C ASN A 234 -20.43 2.74 4.87
N ARG A 235 -20.66 1.82 3.94
CA ARG A 235 -21.59 0.71 4.14
C ARG A 235 -21.00 -0.47 4.91
N SER A 236 -19.68 -0.62 4.98
CA SER A 236 -19.02 -1.70 5.70
C SER A 236 -18.97 -1.44 7.21
N ALA A 237 -19.04 -2.49 8.02
CA ALA A 237 -18.90 -2.43 9.47
C ALA A 237 -17.44 -2.34 9.92
N VAL A 238 -16.54 -3.10 9.24
CA VAL A 238 -15.12 -3.20 9.57
C VAL A 238 -14.30 -3.14 8.28
N GLY A 239 -13.22 -2.36 8.30
CA GLY A 239 -12.19 -2.37 7.29
C GLY A 239 -11.07 -3.36 7.64
N LEU A 240 -10.57 -4.10 6.66
CA LEU A 240 -9.36 -4.91 6.79
C LEU A 240 -8.33 -4.39 5.79
N CYS A 241 -7.19 -3.94 6.29
CA CYS A 241 -6.08 -3.51 5.47
C CYS A 241 -4.79 -4.04 6.11
N LEU A 242 -4.05 -4.87 5.39
CA LEU A 242 -2.84 -5.50 5.90
C LEU A 242 -1.61 -4.99 5.16
N SER A 243 -0.58 -4.63 5.91
CA SER A 243 0.69 -4.21 5.34
C SER A 243 1.88 -4.72 6.15
N SER A 244 2.77 -5.45 5.48
CA SER A 244 4.05 -5.88 6.06
C SER A 244 5.19 -4.88 5.83
N SER A 245 4.95 -3.80 5.11
CA SER A 245 5.83 -2.65 4.89
C SER A 245 5.11 -1.36 5.30
N ASN A 246 5.41 -0.21 4.68
CA ASN A 246 4.74 1.05 5.05
C ASN A 246 3.22 0.92 4.94
N PRO A 247 2.43 1.47 5.88
CA PRO A 247 1.00 1.59 5.70
C PRO A 247 0.69 2.26 4.36
N SER A 248 -0.31 1.75 3.63
CA SER A 248 -0.78 2.44 2.43
C SER A 248 -1.67 3.62 2.82
N ARG A 249 -2.16 4.36 1.82
CA ARG A 249 -3.20 5.38 2.05
C ARG A 249 -4.54 4.79 2.50
N ILE A 250 -4.78 3.53 2.19
CA ILE A 250 -6.08 2.87 2.41
C ILE A 250 -6.55 2.94 3.88
N PRO A 251 -5.74 2.67 4.90
CA PRO A 251 -6.15 2.84 6.29
C PRO A 251 -6.67 4.26 6.59
N PHE A 252 -6.00 5.28 6.06
CA PHE A 252 -6.35 6.68 6.29
C PHE A 252 -7.61 7.09 5.52
N GLU A 253 -7.82 6.56 4.32
CA GLU A 253 -9.04 6.74 3.54
C GLU A 253 -10.24 6.05 4.23
N MET A 254 -10.06 4.83 4.76
CA MET A 254 -11.06 4.13 5.56
C MET A 254 -11.40 4.92 6.84
N MET A 255 -10.39 5.40 7.56
CA MET A 255 -10.58 6.23 8.75
C MET A 255 -11.30 7.54 8.44
N ALA A 256 -10.97 8.20 7.34
CA ALA A 256 -11.65 9.42 6.90
C ALA A 256 -13.15 9.19 6.63
N ALA A 257 -13.51 8.02 6.13
CA ALA A 257 -14.91 7.59 5.95
C ALA A 257 -15.60 7.17 7.27
N GLY A 258 -14.89 7.21 8.40
CA GLY A 258 -15.42 6.79 9.70
C GLY A 258 -15.52 5.27 9.86
N LEU A 259 -14.73 4.51 9.10
CA LEU A 259 -14.68 3.05 9.18
C LEU A 259 -13.56 2.62 10.15
N PRO A 260 -13.89 1.94 11.27
CA PRO A 260 -12.87 1.32 12.11
C PRO A 260 -12.21 0.17 11.36
N LEU A 261 -10.93 -0.01 11.58
CA LEU A 261 -10.19 -1.01 10.82
C LEU A 261 -9.32 -1.93 11.69
N VAL A 262 -9.03 -3.09 11.14
CA VAL A 262 -8.09 -4.07 11.66
C VAL A 262 -6.85 -4.09 10.76
N GLU A 263 -5.68 -4.06 11.40
CA GLU A 263 -4.37 -4.14 10.74
C GLU A 263 -3.41 -5.01 11.59
N MET A 264 -2.24 -5.31 11.07
CA MET A 264 -1.22 -6.07 11.80
C MET A 264 -0.44 -5.17 12.77
N TRP A 265 -0.20 -5.68 13.99
CA TRP A 265 0.69 -5.05 14.96
C TRP A 265 2.14 -5.34 14.58
N ARG A 266 2.80 -4.39 13.97
CA ARG A 266 4.19 -4.44 13.54
C ARG A 266 4.82 -3.06 13.66
N GLU A 267 6.14 -2.99 13.65
CA GLU A 267 6.87 -1.73 13.77
C GLU A 267 6.35 -0.65 12.80
N ASN A 268 6.08 -1.03 11.56
CA ASN A 268 5.60 -0.12 10.50
C ASN A 268 4.22 0.50 10.77
N THR A 269 3.39 -0.10 11.59
CA THR A 269 2.03 0.40 11.88
C THR A 269 1.92 1.21 13.16
N LEU A 270 2.94 1.16 14.03
CA LEU A 270 2.91 1.80 15.35
C LEU A 270 3.13 3.31 15.31
N TYR A 271 3.68 3.84 14.23
CA TYR A 271 4.04 5.26 14.13
C TYR A 271 2.95 6.14 13.51
N ASP A 272 2.10 5.56 12.65
CA ASP A 272 1.20 6.35 11.83
C ASP A 272 -0.29 6.07 12.08
N LEU A 273 -0.63 4.99 12.81
CA LEU A 273 -2.01 4.58 13.09
C LEU A 273 -2.41 4.87 14.54
N PRO A 274 -3.53 5.58 14.78
CA PRO A 274 -3.96 5.95 16.13
C PRO A 274 -4.64 4.79 16.86
N VAL A 275 -4.38 4.70 18.17
CA VAL A 275 -4.87 3.60 19.02
C VAL A 275 -6.39 3.59 19.21
N GLU A 276 -7.03 4.75 19.06
CA GLU A 276 -8.46 4.92 19.24
C GLU A 276 -9.28 4.52 18.01
N ALA A 277 -8.66 4.42 16.83
CA ALA A 277 -9.35 4.21 15.56
C ALA A 277 -9.01 2.86 14.90
N VAL A 278 -7.91 2.22 15.31
CA VAL A 278 -7.40 1.01 14.66
C VAL A 278 -7.19 -0.08 15.71
N MET A 279 -7.56 -1.30 15.35
CA MET A 279 -7.29 -2.49 16.15
C MET A 279 -6.11 -3.24 15.54
N LEU A 280 -4.95 -3.20 16.20
CA LEU A 280 -3.76 -3.89 15.73
C LEU A 280 -3.65 -5.29 16.33
N CYS A 281 -3.52 -6.29 15.46
CA CYS A 281 -3.50 -7.72 15.81
C CYS A 281 -2.14 -8.33 15.50
N LEU A 282 -1.75 -9.39 16.22
CA LEU A 282 -0.62 -10.20 15.80
C LEU A 282 -0.80 -10.64 14.34
N SER A 283 0.31 -10.79 13.62
CA SER A 283 0.32 -11.12 12.18
C SER A 283 -0.05 -12.60 11.91
N THR A 284 -1.09 -13.09 12.59
CA THR A 284 -1.65 -14.42 12.40
C THR A 284 -3.10 -14.34 11.97
N PRO A 285 -3.59 -15.24 11.11
CA PRO A 285 -5.00 -15.25 10.70
C PRO A 285 -5.97 -15.26 11.88
N GLU A 286 -5.64 -16.01 12.94
CA GLU A 286 -6.46 -16.14 14.13
C GLU A 286 -6.59 -14.82 14.90
N ALA A 287 -5.49 -14.11 15.12
CA ALA A 287 -5.50 -12.84 15.83
C ALA A 287 -6.23 -11.76 15.03
N ILE A 288 -6.05 -11.74 13.70
CA ILE A 288 -6.76 -10.82 12.81
C ILE A 288 -8.26 -11.13 12.80
N ALA A 289 -8.62 -12.43 12.73
CA ALA A 289 -10.03 -12.85 12.83
C ALA A 289 -10.65 -12.46 14.19
N GLU A 290 -9.90 -12.61 15.29
CA GLU A 290 -10.35 -12.18 16.63
C GLU A 290 -10.65 -10.67 16.66
N GLY A 291 -9.74 -9.85 16.11
CA GLY A 291 -9.95 -8.41 16.03
C GLY A 291 -11.19 -8.04 15.20
N ILE A 292 -11.39 -8.70 14.06
CA ILE A 292 -12.58 -8.49 13.22
C ILE A 292 -13.86 -8.91 13.97
N LEU A 293 -13.88 -10.10 14.58
CA LEU A 293 -15.03 -10.62 15.33
C LEU A 293 -15.39 -9.73 16.51
N THR A 294 -14.39 -9.24 17.25
CA THR A 294 -14.60 -8.28 18.34
C THR A 294 -15.35 -7.05 17.85
N LEU A 295 -14.92 -6.44 16.75
CA LEU A 295 -15.57 -5.27 16.18
C LEU A 295 -16.96 -5.57 15.60
N LEU A 296 -17.17 -6.75 15.03
CA LEU A 296 -18.48 -7.14 14.50
C LEU A 296 -19.50 -7.38 15.61
N GLN A 297 -19.08 -7.91 16.76
CA GLN A 297 -19.93 -8.26 17.91
C GLN A 297 -20.20 -7.06 18.84
N ASP A 298 -19.25 -6.11 18.95
CA ASP A 298 -19.41 -4.92 19.80
C ASP A 298 -19.71 -3.67 18.94
N GLU A 299 -21.00 -3.40 18.77
CA GLU A 299 -21.45 -2.24 17.99
C GLU A 299 -21.05 -0.91 18.64
N GLN A 300 -21.07 -0.82 19.98
CA GLN A 300 -20.70 0.40 20.68
C GLN A 300 -19.22 0.74 20.46
N GLN A 301 -18.34 -0.25 20.63
CA GLN A 301 -16.91 -0.09 20.35
C GLN A 301 -16.68 0.31 18.89
N ARG A 302 -17.34 -0.35 17.96
CA ARG A 302 -17.26 -0.08 16.53
C ARG A 302 -17.63 1.37 16.20
N ILE A 303 -18.75 1.88 16.77
CA ILE A 303 -19.19 3.26 16.57
C ILE A 303 -18.19 4.25 17.18
N GLN A 304 -17.67 4.00 18.38
CA GLN A 304 -16.68 4.85 19.02
C GLN A 304 -15.39 4.94 18.21
N MET A 305 -14.88 3.79 17.77
CA MET A 305 -13.67 3.74 16.93
C MET A 305 -13.88 4.44 15.58
N GLY A 306 -15.04 4.28 14.95
CA GLY A 306 -15.36 4.98 13.70
C GLY A 306 -15.41 6.50 13.85
N LYS A 307 -15.96 7.01 14.97
CA LYS A 307 -15.94 8.43 15.29
C LYS A 307 -14.53 8.95 15.55
N ALA A 308 -13.73 8.20 16.31
CA ALA A 308 -12.32 8.54 16.55
C ALA A 308 -11.51 8.55 15.25
N ALA A 309 -11.78 7.60 14.36
CA ALA A 309 -11.14 7.53 13.03
C ALA A 309 -11.43 8.77 12.19
N ALA A 310 -12.69 9.16 12.07
CA ALA A 310 -13.10 10.36 11.34
C ALA A 310 -12.52 11.63 11.97
N ALA A 311 -12.53 11.73 13.31
CA ALA A 311 -11.96 12.87 14.03
C ALA A 311 -10.44 12.97 13.80
N PHE A 312 -9.69 11.87 13.89
CA PHE A 312 -8.26 11.85 13.61
C PHE A 312 -7.94 12.34 12.19
N MET A 313 -8.73 11.95 11.21
CA MET A 313 -8.52 12.34 9.82
C MET A 313 -9.05 13.74 9.47
N SER A 314 -9.99 14.30 10.24
CA SER A 314 -10.53 15.65 9.99
C SER A 314 -9.45 16.73 10.06
N GLU A 315 -8.38 16.48 10.83
CA GLU A 315 -7.22 17.37 10.96
C GLU A 315 -6.10 17.07 9.95
N ARG A 316 -6.31 16.08 9.05
CA ARG A 316 -5.32 15.59 8.08
C ARG A 316 -5.82 15.60 6.63
N PRO A 317 -6.35 16.75 6.15
CA PRO A 317 -6.67 16.87 4.73
C PRO A 317 -5.39 16.71 3.89
N LEU A 318 -5.54 16.22 2.67
CA LEU A 318 -4.43 16.00 1.73
C LEU A 318 -3.58 17.28 1.52
N SER A 319 -4.19 18.46 1.66
CA SER A 319 -3.49 19.74 1.53
C SER A 319 -2.40 19.95 2.60
N ILE A 320 -2.59 19.46 3.83
CA ILE A 320 -1.55 19.54 4.87
C ILE A 320 -0.34 18.68 4.47
N GLU A 321 -0.58 17.47 3.99
CA GLU A 321 0.46 16.58 3.51
C GLU A 321 1.27 17.21 2.36
N THR A 322 0.57 17.68 1.33
CA THR A 322 1.23 18.26 0.15
C THR A 322 1.92 19.57 0.48
N ASN A 323 1.35 20.43 1.34
CA ASN A 323 1.99 21.67 1.79
C ASN A 323 3.28 21.39 2.55
N ARG A 324 3.29 20.38 3.44
CA ARG A 324 4.51 20.00 4.17
C ARG A 324 5.62 19.52 3.24
N PHE A 325 5.28 18.72 2.24
CA PHE A 325 6.22 18.29 1.22
C PHE A 325 6.81 19.48 0.42
N VAL A 326 5.95 20.42 0.01
CA VAL A 326 6.37 21.63 -0.71
C VAL A 326 7.31 22.46 0.16
N GLU A 327 6.94 22.71 1.42
CA GLU A 327 7.76 23.42 2.40
C GLU A 327 9.17 22.82 2.55
N VAL A 328 9.24 21.50 2.74
CA VAL A 328 10.51 20.75 2.84
C VAL A 328 11.35 20.92 1.57
N THR A 329 10.74 20.79 0.41
CA THR A 329 11.42 20.96 -0.88
C THR A 329 11.95 22.39 -1.04
N GLU A 330 11.20 23.40 -0.63
CA GLU A 330 11.64 24.80 -0.68
C GLU A 330 12.75 25.11 0.35
N ILE A 331 12.75 24.46 1.53
CA ILE A 331 13.82 24.57 2.53
C ILE A 331 15.13 24.07 1.93
N GLU A 332 15.12 22.90 1.31
CA GLU A 332 16.30 22.34 0.62
C GLU A 332 16.79 23.26 -0.52
N LEU A 333 15.88 23.75 -1.35
CA LEU A 333 16.20 24.66 -2.45
C LEU A 333 16.87 25.97 -1.97
N ARG A 334 16.57 26.40 -0.75
CA ARG A 334 17.19 27.60 -0.13
C ARG A 334 18.51 27.30 0.58
N GLY A 335 18.97 26.04 0.59
CA GLY A 335 20.18 25.62 1.30
C GLY A 335 20.06 25.75 2.83
N LYS A 336 18.84 25.70 3.36
CA LYS A 336 18.60 25.71 4.80
C LYS A 336 18.42 24.29 5.29
N SER A 337 19.12 23.89 6.33
CA SER A 337 18.84 22.67 7.07
C SER A 337 17.74 22.94 8.10
N SER A 338 16.67 22.16 8.10
CA SER A 338 15.71 22.16 9.21
C SER A 338 15.91 20.85 9.98
N SER A 339 15.98 20.93 11.30
CA SER A 339 15.92 19.74 12.13
C SER A 339 14.51 19.15 12.05
N ASN A 340 14.40 17.88 11.75
CA ASN A 340 13.14 17.17 11.92
C ASN A 340 13.03 16.65 13.36
N ASP A 341 11.82 16.69 13.90
CA ASP A 341 11.55 15.99 15.15
C ASP A 341 11.74 14.49 14.94
N THR A 342 12.30 13.82 15.95
CA THR A 342 12.41 12.36 15.93
C THR A 342 11.00 11.76 15.94
N PRO A 343 10.65 10.92 14.96
CA PRO A 343 9.33 10.34 14.92
C PRO A 343 9.06 9.43 16.13
N GLU A 344 7.93 9.65 16.81
CA GLU A 344 7.50 8.85 17.94
C GLU A 344 6.33 7.94 17.54
N ARG A 345 6.22 6.80 18.24
CA ARG A 345 5.09 5.89 18.10
C ARG A 345 3.83 6.54 18.65
N ILE A 346 2.76 6.51 17.88
CA ILE A 346 1.43 6.97 18.33
C ILE A 346 0.53 5.82 18.78
N TYR A 347 0.82 4.58 18.37
CA TYR A 347 0.11 3.40 18.84
C TYR A 347 0.81 2.82 20.07
N THR A 348 0.17 2.91 21.22
CA THR A 348 0.76 2.59 22.52
C THR A 348 0.24 1.29 23.14
N LYS A 349 -0.82 0.68 22.59
CA LYS A 349 -1.36 -0.60 23.06
C LYS A 349 -0.61 -1.78 22.51
N GLY A 350 -0.64 -2.89 23.24
CA GLY A 350 -0.18 -4.17 22.72
C GLY A 350 -1.12 -4.75 21.64
N PRO A 351 -0.67 -5.81 20.95
CA PRO A 351 -1.48 -6.45 19.93
C PRO A 351 -2.66 -7.21 20.49
N ILE A 352 -3.71 -7.33 19.69
CA ILE A 352 -4.73 -8.36 19.91
C ILE A 352 -4.09 -9.73 19.68
N VAL A 353 -4.30 -10.63 20.64
CA VAL A 353 -3.86 -12.02 20.61
C VAL A 353 -5.08 -12.91 20.50
N SER A 354 -5.03 -13.94 19.71
CA SER A 354 -6.17 -14.83 19.54
C SER A 354 -6.33 -15.78 20.70
N GLY A 355 -7.57 -15.89 21.19
CA GLY A 355 -8.05 -16.99 22.04
C GLY A 355 -8.64 -18.17 21.25
N LEU A 356 -8.67 -18.11 19.92
CA LEU A 356 -9.26 -19.13 19.04
C LEU A 356 -8.44 -20.44 19.11
N ARG A 357 -9.15 -21.56 19.24
CA ARG A 357 -8.54 -22.89 19.29
C ARG A 357 -8.20 -23.40 17.89
N VAL A 358 -7.20 -24.29 17.79
CA VAL A 358 -6.71 -24.89 16.54
C VAL A 358 -7.83 -25.51 15.67
N GLY A 359 -8.92 -26.02 16.26
CA GLY A 359 -10.06 -26.55 15.53
C GLY A 359 -10.80 -25.57 14.61
N THR A 360 -10.54 -24.26 14.75
CA THR A 360 -11.07 -23.22 13.86
C THR A 360 -10.20 -22.99 12.61
N LEU A 361 -9.04 -23.66 12.52
CA LEU A 361 -8.04 -23.52 11.46
C LEU A 361 -8.20 -24.52 10.31
N LEU A 362 -9.21 -25.41 10.37
CA LEU A 362 -9.41 -26.47 9.35
C LEU A 362 -9.38 -25.97 7.90
N PRO A 363 -9.96 -24.80 7.54
CA PRO A 363 -9.87 -24.29 6.17
C PRO A 363 -8.43 -23.94 5.73
N ALA A 364 -7.62 -23.40 6.65
CA ALA A 364 -6.22 -23.03 6.39
C ALA A 364 -5.32 -24.28 6.28
N LEU A 365 -5.57 -25.31 7.09
CA LEU A 365 -4.84 -26.60 7.07
C LEU A 365 -4.95 -27.28 5.70
N HIS A 366 -6.12 -27.24 5.06
CA HIS A 366 -6.33 -27.86 3.74
C HIS A 366 -5.43 -27.22 2.66
N GLN A 367 -5.17 -25.93 2.77
CA GLN A 367 -4.30 -25.20 1.86
C GLN A 367 -2.80 -25.47 2.16
N GLN A 368 -2.43 -25.62 3.45
CA GLN A 368 -1.08 -26.01 3.86
C GLN A 368 -0.72 -27.43 3.41
N LEU A 369 -1.67 -28.37 3.53
CA LEU A 369 -1.47 -29.75 3.03
C LEU A 369 -1.24 -29.79 1.51
N ARG A 370 -1.96 -28.96 0.72
CA ARG A 370 -1.71 -28.82 -0.73
C ARG A 370 -0.32 -28.25 -1.03
N THR A 371 0.12 -27.28 -0.26
CA THR A 371 1.45 -26.65 -0.45
C THR A 371 2.56 -27.62 -0.04
N SER A 372 2.37 -28.39 1.04
CA SER A 372 3.31 -29.41 1.52
C SER A 372 3.41 -30.61 0.58
N LEU A 373 2.26 -31.08 0.04
CA LEU A 373 2.26 -32.13 -0.98
C LEU A 373 2.97 -31.71 -2.26
N LYS A 374 2.74 -30.46 -2.69
CA LYS A 374 3.43 -29.90 -3.86
C LYS A 374 4.92 -29.74 -3.60
N GLY A 375 5.32 -29.25 -2.44
CA GLY A 375 6.70 -29.18 -1.99
C GLY A 375 7.38 -30.55 -1.93
N TYR A 376 6.68 -31.54 -1.38
CA TYR A 376 7.17 -32.93 -1.34
C TYR A 376 7.39 -33.50 -2.73
N VAL A 377 6.44 -33.34 -3.67
CA VAL A 377 6.61 -33.80 -5.05
C VAL A 377 7.79 -33.10 -5.73
N TYR A 378 8.03 -31.82 -5.46
CA TYR A 378 9.19 -31.10 -6.01
C TYR A 378 10.53 -31.50 -5.38
N SER A 379 10.53 -32.01 -4.16
CA SER A 379 11.75 -32.56 -3.49
C SER A 379 12.15 -33.94 -3.97
N LEU A 380 11.27 -34.68 -4.69
CA LEU A 380 11.58 -35.98 -5.23
C LEU A 380 12.61 -35.91 -6.36
N HIS A 381 13.41 -36.98 -6.48
CA HIS A 381 14.36 -37.12 -7.59
C HIS A 381 13.64 -36.91 -8.96
N PRO A 382 14.27 -36.27 -9.94
CA PRO A 382 13.62 -35.94 -11.23
C PRO A 382 12.94 -37.12 -11.92
N LEU A 383 13.51 -38.33 -11.84
CA LEU A 383 12.95 -39.56 -12.42
C LEU A 383 11.62 -39.98 -11.79
N LEU A 384 11.38 -39.67 -10.53
CA LEU A 384 10.13 -39.96 -9.82
C LEU A 384 9.15 -38.76 -9.93
N ARG A 385 9.66 -37.55 -9.95
CA ARG A 385 8.87 -36.30 -10.03
C ARG A 385 8.18 -36.11 -11.39
N CYS A 386 8.89 -36.38 -12.49
CA CYS A 386 8.36 -36.17 -13.84
C CYS A 386 7.09 -36.99 -14.14
N PRO A 387 7.04 -38.30 -13.86
CA PRO A 387 5.81 -39.11 -14.06
C PRO A 387 4.63 -38.58 -13.22
N ILE A 388 4.87 -38.20 -11.96
CA ILE A 388 3.83 -37.71 -11.04
C ILE A 388 3.25 -36.39 -11.56
N LEU A 389 4.10 -35.45 -11.97
CA LEU A 389 3.67 -34.16 -12.51
C LEU A 389 2.96 -34.31 -13.87
N TRP A 390 3.39 -35.26 -14.68
CA TRP A 390 2.77 -35.57 -15.97
C TRP A 390 1.38 -36.18 -15.78
N GLY A 391 1.24 -37.16 -14.88
CA GLY A 391 -0.04 -37.77 -14.51
C GLY A 391 -1.03 -36.74 -13.96
N ALA A 392 -0.57 -35.83 -13.09
CA ALA A 392 -1.40 -34.74 -12.57
C ALA A 392 -1.88 -33.75 -13.66
N ARG A 393 -1.04 -33.47 -14.69
CA ARG A 393 -1.43 -32.67 -15.85
C ARG A 393 -2.49 -33.34 -16.71
N ILE A 394 -2.36 -34.65 -16.94
CA ILE A 394 -3.35 -35.43 -17.70
C ILE A 394 -4.69 -35.46 -16.96
N ALA A 395 -4.67 -35.79 -15.66
CA ALA A 395 -5.87 -35.79 -14.84
C ALA A 395 -6.59 -34.45 -14.86
N ARG A 396 -5.85 -33.33 -14.76
CA ARG A 396 -6.41 -31.97 -14.85
C ARG A 396 -7.04 -31.68 -16.20
N ARG A 397 -6.46 -32.13 -17.32
CA ARG A 397 -7.04 -31.97 -18.66
C ARG A 397 -8.32 -32.80 -18.84
N ILE A 398 -8.35 -34.03 -18.30
CA ILE A 398 -9.52 -34.87 -18.30
C ILE A 398 -10.67 -34.24 -17.53
N VAL A 399 -10.42 -33.74 -16.32
CA VAL A 399 -11.44 -33.06 -15.51
C VAL A 399 -11.94 -31.79 -16.21
N GLN A 400 -11.04 -30.98 -16.79
CA GLN A 400 -11.46 -29.81 -17.56
C GLN A 400 -12.27 -30.12 -18.80
N TRP A 401 -12.01 -31.27 -19.43
CA TRP A 401 -12.80 -31.73 -20.59
C TRP A 401 -14.20 -32.15 -20.17
N PHE A 402 -14.34 -32.85 -19.01
CA PHE A 402 -15.66 -33.22 -18.47
C PHE A 402 -16.48 -32.03 -17.97
N LEU A 403 -15.83 -30.97 -17.47
CA LEU A 403 -16.51 -29.75 -17.01
C LEU A 403 -16.91 -28.81 -18.16
N LYS A 404 -16.44 -29.06 -19.38
CA LYS A 404 -16.81 -28.29 -20.60
C LYS A 404 -17.90 -28.96 -21.45
N LYS A 405 -18.33 -30.15 -21.07
CA LYS A 405 -19.52 -30.84 -21.61
C LYS A 405 -20.70 -30.71 -20.67
#